data_6e598cd93f3f4de906ad6ab1b815ab0e
#
_entry.id   6e598cd93f3f4de906ad6ab1b815ab0e
#
_cell.length_a   1.000
_cell.length_b   1.000
_cell.length_c   1.000
_cell.angle_alpha   90.00
_cell.angle_beta   90.00
_cell.angle_gamma   90.00
#
_symmetry.space_group_name_H-M   'P 1'
#
loop_
_entity.id
_entity.type
_entity.pdbx_description
1 polymer ?
#
loop_
_entity_poly.entity_id
_entity_poly.type
_entity_poly.pdbx_seq_one_letter_code
_entity_poly.pdbx_strand_id
1 'polypeptide(L)'
;MSDIHSALILVPHQDDEINIAGQVIPSMIEAGVECHVCFSTNGDFRGEDGPVRAREALSVARYLGIPRDNVIFLGYPNYDEKRHLYDFPDAVLRSFGHCETYTYVDELQCWSTRQTGKARPLMRASLRADVVDFLDSLLPDIVFCIDFDSHPDHRALSLLFDEAMEDVLRAHRSYSPLVLKKFAYASSWRGPCDYYEFANSVPPSWIPANWPYELENPNYTWAGRIRLRPHVKTLTPGRKGNSVYGAFSLYPSQGAWPHFRSVCNADVVYWVRRTDNLLYGANISASSGDASSIGGFRRFEVRSVCSDLENLEFLPVGWIPDGDDADRTVRILFPQLTKVSFLRIWCSPGHIPRGILRYESDLGVCAQAAFSDNASAVLRLDARQPINSVTVDFSDLEGAFSIASIEVLDCEDGDWELLRTFKRMLE
;
A
#
# COMPACT_ATOMS: atom_id res chain seq x y z
N MET A 1 -0.64 25.08 6.77
CA MET A 1 -1.04 24.10 5.73
C MET A 1 0.18 23.25 5.54
N SER A 2 0.05 21.96 5.63
CA SER A 2 1.17 21.05 5.28
C SER A 2 1.37 21.14 3.78
N ASP A 3 2.48 21.72 3.36
CA ASP A 3 2.83 21.75 1.95
C ASP A 3 3.32 20.35 1.55
N ILE A 4 2.88 19.87 0.41
CA ILE A 4 3.33 18.60 -0.16
C ILE A 4 4.54 18.90 -1.02
N HIS A 5 5.68 18.35 -0.65
CA HIS A 5 6.95 18.64 -1.32
C HIS A 5 7.46 17.46 -2.14
N SER A 6 7.17 16.24 -1.71
CA SER A 6 7.72 15.03 -2.32
C SER A 6 6.70 13.90 -2.45
N ALA A 7 6.84 13.12 -3.52
CA ALA A 7 6.02 11.93 -3.77
C ALA A 7 6.91 10.78 -4.25
N LEU A 8 6.61 9.58 -3.78
CA LEU A 8 7.20 8.32 -4.23
C LEU A 8 6.19 7.49 -4.98
N ILE A 9 6.56 6.99 -6.14
CA ILE A 9 5.84 5.95 -6.88
C ILE A 9 6.67 4.67 -6.78
N LEU A 10 6.19 3.69 -6.01
CA LEU A 10 6.89 2.43 -5.74
C LEU A 10 6.18 1.28 -6.46
N VAL A 11 6.88 0.69 -7.42
CA VAL A 11 6.32 -0.33 -8.32
C VAL A 11 7.35 -1.43 -8.62
N PRO A 12 6.93 -2.65 -8.98
CA PRO A 12 7.87 -3.69 -9.35
C PRO A 12 8.43 -3.49 -10.75
N HIS A 13 7.59 -3.24 -11.76
CA HIS A 13 8.01 -3.25 -13.14
C HIS A 13 7.98 -1.86 -13.78
N GLN A 14 8.77 -1.73 -14.83
CA GLN A 14 8.80 -0.57 -15.70
C GLN A 14 7.57 -0.62 -16.61
N ASP A 15 6.65 0.28 -16.41
CA ASP A 15 5.31 0.56 -16.95
C ASP A 15 4.23 0.66 -15.84
N ASP A 16 4.42 0.03 -14.69
CA ASP A 16 3.47 0.09 -13.57
C ASP A 16 3.35 1.48 -12.95
N GLU A 17 4.39 2.32 -13.02
CA GLU A 17 4.31 3.71 -12.55
C GLU A 17 3.24 4.49 -13.31
N ILE A 18 3.02 4.15 -14.59
CA ILE A 18 1.95 4.74 -15.38
C ILE A 18 0.61 4.13 -14.97
N ASN A 19 0.56 2.82 -14.74
CA ASN A 19 -0.65 2.11 -14.32
C ASN A 19 -1.21 2.69 -13.02
N ILE A 20 -0.36 2.98 -12.04
CA ILE A 20 -0.84 3.43 -10.73
C ILE A 20 -0.89 4.94 -10.57
N ALA A 21 -0.02 5.73 -11.20
CA ALA A 21 0.09 7.16 -10.97
C ALA A 21 0.08 8.04 -12.22
N GLY A 22 0.07 7.46 -13.43
CA GLY A 22 0.18 8.20 -14.69
C GLY A 22 -0.84 9.31 -14.91
N GLN A 23 -2.02 9.20 -14.29
CA GLN A 23 -3.05 10.23 -14.37
C GLN A 23 -2.88 11.40 -13.38
N VAL A 24 -2.03 11.26 -12.35
CA VAL A 24 -1.83 12.31 -11.32
C VAL A 24 -0.41 12.90 -11.34
N ILE A 25 0.58 12.19 -11.86
CA ILE A 25 1.97 12.70 -11.95
C ILE A 25 2.03 14.09 -12.60
N PRO A 26 1.35 14.37 -13.74
CA PRO A 26 1.46 15.69 -14.33
C PRO A 26 0.98 16.83 -13.42
N SER A 27 -0.08 16.60 -12.62
CA SER A 27 -0.57 17.59 -11.64
C SER A 27 0.45 17.82 -10.53
N MET A 28 1.09 16.77 -10.03
CA MET A 28 2.13 16.87 -9.00
C MET A 28 3.34 17.66 -9.51
N ILE A 29 3.82 17.37 -10.71
CA ILE A 29 4.95 18.09 -11.33
C ILE A 29 4.59 19.56 -11.56
N GLU A 30 3.38 19.87 -12.07
CA GLU A 30 2.92 21.24 -12.27
C GLU A 30 2.77 22.01 -10.94
N ALA A 31 2.47 21.33 -9.84
CA ALA A 31 2.43 21.88 -8.50
C ALA A 31 3.82 22.02 -7.83
N GLY A 32 4.88 21.57 -8.49
CA GLY A 32 6.26 21.65 -7.97
C GLY A 32 6.60 20.53 -6.97
N VAL A 33 5.83 19.45 -6.93
CA VAL A 33 6.14 18.27 -6.09
C VAL A 33 7.31 17.51 -6.71
N GLU A 34 8.32 17.22 -5.90
CA GLU A 34 9.43 16.37 -6.31
C GLU A 34 8.99 14.90 -6.37
N CYS A 35 8.84 14.37 -7.59
CA CYS A 35 8.41 13.00 -7.81
C CYS A 35 9.61 12.06 -7.96
N HIS A 36 9.55 10.93 -7.23
CA HIS A 36 10.50 9.83 -7.33
C HIS A 36 9.79 8.59 -7.82
N VAL A 37 10.47 7.79 -8.66
CA VAL A 37 9.98 6.47 -9.08
C VAL A 37 11.00 5.42 -8.66
N CYS A 38 10.53 4.39 -7.96
CA CYS A 38 11.36 3.28 -7.54
C CYS A 38 10.83 1.97 -8.12
N PHE A 39 11.68 1.30 -8.89
CA PHE A 39 11.42 -0.02 -9.46
C PHE A 39 12.10 -1.09 -8.62
N SER A 40 11.34 -2.03 -8.06
CA SER A 40 11.93 -3.08 -7.25
C SER A 40 12.60 -4.17 -8.09
N THR A 41 12.09 -4.44 -9.30
CA THR A 41 12.66 -5.43 -10.21
C THR A 41 13.33 -4.80 -11.43
N ASN A 42 14.17 -5.58 -12.10
CA ASN A 42 14.84 -5.16 -13.31
C ASN A 42 13.96 -5.30 -14.57
N GLY A 43 12.75 -5.84 -14.45
CA GLY A 43 11.91 -6.14 -15.61
C GLY A 43 12.51 -7.20 -16.53
N ASP A 44 13.35 -8.08 -16.01
CA ASP A 44 14.21 -9.00 -16.73
C ASP A 44 13.56 -10.36 -16.97
N PHE A 45 12.32 -10.35 -17.42
CA PHE A 45 11.62 -11.57 -17.76
C PHE A 45 12.47 -12.40 -18.72
N ARG A 46 12.87 -13.60 -18.30
CA ARG A 46 13.83 -14.48 -18.98
C ARG A 46 15.25 -13.89 -19.17
N GLY A 47 15.60 -12.81 -18.49
CA GLY A 47 16.91 -12.18 -18.53
C GLY A 47 17.21 -11.31 -19.77
N GLU A 48 16.29 -11.18 -20.71
CA GLU A 48 16.54 -10.53 -22.01
C GLU A 48 16.08 -9.06 -22.04
N ASP A 49 14.97 -8.74 -21.39
CA ASP A 49 14.31 -7.44 -21.55
C ASP A 49 14.82 -6.35 -20.62
N GLY A 50 15.49 -6.69 -19.53
CA GLY A 50 15.88 -5.77 -18.48
C GLY A 50 16.62 -4.51 -18.96
N PRO A 51 17.69 -4.62 -19.81
CA PRO A 51 18.40 -3.43 -20.29
C PRO A 51 17.52 -2.51 -21.15
N VAL A 52 16.60 -3.09 -21.91
CA VAL A 52 15.68 -2.34 -22.78
C VAL A 52 14.67 -1.60 -21.91
N ARG A 53 14.00 -2.31 -21.01
CA ARG A 53 12.98 -1.75 -20.11
C ARG A 53 13.54 -0.64 -19.23
N ALA A 54 14.74 -0.79 -18.69
CA ALA A 54 15.37 0.24 -17.88
C ALA A 54 15.58 1.56 -18.68
N ARG A 55 16.02 1.49 -19.95
CA ARG A 55 16.15 2.67 -20.82
C ARG A 55 14.81 3.28 -21.19
N GLU A 56 13.81 2.45 -21.43
CA GLU A 56 12.44 2.90 -21.67
C GLU A 56 11.89 3.63 -20.44
N ALA A 57 12.08 3.10 -19.22
CA ALA A 57 11.69 3.75 -17.97
C ALA A 57 12.32 5.13 -17.78
N LEU A 58 13.63 5.28 -18.10
CA LEU A 58 14.29 6.59 -18.08
C LEU A 58 13.69 7.56 -19.10
N SER A 59 13.28 7.05 -20.26
CA SER A 59 12.63 7.86 -21.30
C SER A 59 11.23 8.31 -20.88
N VAL A 60 10.49 7.43 -20.22
CA VAL A 60 9.17 7.75 -19.63
C VAL A 60 9.29 8.74 -18.49
N ALA A 61 10.22 8.55 -17.57
CA ALA A 61 10.47 9.49 -16.48
C ALA A 61 10.74 10.91 -17.01
N ARG A 62 11.62 11.02 -18.01
CA ARG A 62 11.88 12.29 -18.70
C ARG A 62 10.62 12.88 -19.32
N TYR A 63 9.82 12.07 -19.99
CA TYR A 63 8.57 12.51 -20.62
C TYR A 63 7.57 13.02 -19.58
N LEU A 64 7.49 12.39 -18.42
CA LEU A 64 6.64 12.79 -17.30
C LEU A 64 7.19 13.98 -16.51
N GLY A 65 8.43 14.43 -16.79
CA GLY A 65 9.07 15.54 -16.08
C GLY A 65 9.79 15.10 -14.79
N ILE A 66 10.04 13.82 -14.60
CA ILE A 66 10.77 13.28 -13.45
C ILE A 66 12.27 13.30 -13.76
N PRO A 67 13.12 13.94 -12.92
CA PRO A 67 14.56 13.96 -13.09
C PRO A 67 15.14 12.53 -13.06
N ARG A 68 16.20 12.30 -13.82
CA ARG A 68 16.88 11.01 -13.87
C ARG A 68 17.34 10.53 -12.49
N ASP A 69 17.84 11.42 -11.66
CA ASP A 69 18.35 11.08 -10.33
C ASP A 69 17.25 10.61 -9.37
N ASN A 70 16.00 10.91 -9.70
CA ASN A 70 14.80 10.49 -8.96
C ASN A 70 14.23 9.15 -9.49
N VAL A 71 14.91 8.52 -10.47
CA VAL A 71 14.56 7.16 -10.93
C VAL A 71 15.51 6.16 -10.26
N ILE A 72 14.94 5.29 -9.45
CA ILE A 72 15.67 4.33 -8.61
C ILE A 72 15.35 2.90 -9.06
N PHE A 73 16.38 2.08 -9.16
CA PHE A 73 16.28 0.65 -9.37
C PHE A 73 16.83 -0.07 -8.15
N LEU A 74 16.05 -0.97 -7.54
CA LEU A 74 16.53 -1.79 -6.43
C LEU A 74 17.38 -2.97 -6.91
N GLY A 75 17.19 -3.40 -8.16
CA GLY A 75 18.06 -4.38 -8.81
C GLY A 75 17.70 -5.84 -8.52
N TYR A 76 16.47 -6.12 -8.14
CA TYR A 76 16.00 -7.50 -7.95
C TYR A 76 15.47 -8.09 -9.25
N PRO A 77 15.53 -9.42 -9.43
CA PRO A 77 14.96 -10.07 -10.63
C PRO A 77 13.44 -10.10 -10.56
N ASN A 78 12.80 -10.21 -11.71
CA ASN A 78 11.41 -10.61 -11.78
C ASN A 78 11.22 -12.02 -11.21
N TYR A 79 9.97 -12.37 -10.86
CA TYR A 79 9.66 -13.74 -10.52
C TYR A 79 9.94 -14.68 -11.73
N ASP A 80 10.37 -15.88 -11.42
CA ASP A 80 10.68 -16.92 -12.41
C ASP A 80 9.68 -18.07 -12.27
N GLU A 81 8.75 -18.15 -13.22
CA GLU A 81 7.78 -19.24 -13.47
C GLU A 81 7.08 -19.90 -12.27
N LYS A 82 7.10 -19.47 -11.10
CA LYS A 82 6.55 -20.02 -9.84
C LYS A 82 7.52 -19.82 -8.66
N ARG A 83 8.58 -19.04 -8.86
CA ARG A 83 9.55 -18.78 -7.80
C ARG A 83 9.69 -17.27 -7.63
N HIS A 84 9.43 -16.81 -6.43
CA HIS A 84 9.71 -15.45 -6.01
C HIS A 84 10.56 -15.47 -4.75
N LEU A 85 11.49 -14.52 -4.61
CA LEU A 85 12.35 -14.44 -3.41
C LEU A 85 11.55 -14.30 -2.09
N TYR A 86 10.34 -13.78 -2.16
CA TYR A 86 9.42 -13.68 -1.03
C TYR A 86 9.11 -15.04 -0.39
N ASP A 87 8.96 -16.08 -1.21
CA ASP A 87 8.60 -17.43 -0.77
C ASP A 87 9.77 -18.20 -0.15
N PHE A 88 10.98 -17.64 -0.21
CA PHE A 88 12.21 -18.25 0.32
C PHE A 88 12.94 -17.28 1.27
N PRO A 89 12.37 -17.00 2.46
CA PRO A 89 12.87 -15.95 3.34
C PRO A 89 14.32 -16.15 3.78
N ASP A 90 14.78 -17.39 3.93
CA ASP A 90 16.09 -17.76 4.46
C ASP A 90 17.10 -18.18 3.38
N ALA A 91 16.77 -18.01 2.11
CA ALA A 91 17.61 -18.47 1.02
C ALA A 91 18.00 -17.33 0.05
N VAL A 92 19.25 -17.36 -0.40
CA VAL A 92 19.68 -16.54 -1.53
C VAL A 92 19.24 -17.21 -2.82
N LEU A 93 18.44 -16.52 -3.62
CA LEU A 93 18.04 -16.99 -4.93
C LEU A 93 19.15 -16.71 -5.96
N ARG A 94 19.23 -17.59 -6.94
CA ARG A 94 20.02 -17.35 -8.14
C ARG A 94 19.07 -17.11 -9.32
N SER A 95 19.21 -15.96 -9.98
CA SER A 95 18.41 -15.60 -11.13
C SER A 95 19.28 -15.05 -12.24
N PHE A 96 19.14 -15.55 -13.46
CA PHE A 96 19.89 -15.10 -14.65
C PHE A 96 21.42 -14.98 -14.43
N GLY A 97 21.99 -15.89 -13.62
CA GLY A 97 23.42 -15.87 -13.31
C GLY A 97 23.82 -15.00 -12.13
N HIS A 98 22.91 -14.21 -11.57
CA HIS A 98 23.14 -13.34 -10.43
C HIS A 98 22.68 -13.97 -9.11
N CYS A 99 23.39 -13.68 -8.02
CA CYS A 99 23.00 -13.98 -6.64
C CYS A 99 22.87 -12.70 -5.81
N GLU A 100 23.14 -11.55 -6.43
CA GLU A 100 23.15 -10.22 -5.80
C GLU A 100 22.37 -9.24 -6.69
N THR A 101 21.93 -8.13 -6.10
CA THR A 101 21.25 -7.04 -6.82
C THR A 101 22.14 -6.50 -7.96
N TYR A 102 21.51 -6.18 -9.07
CA TYR A 102 22.24 -5.74 -10.26
C TYR A 102 21.41 -4.74 -11.07
N THR A 103 22.07 -3.95 -11.89
CA THR A 103 21.47 -2.98 -12.78
C THR A 103 22.00 -3.16 -14.20
N TYR A 104 21.14 -3.14 -15.19
CA TYR A 104 21.53 -3.23 -16.58
C TYR A 104 22.00 -1.91 -17.22
N VAL A 105 21.72 -0.79 -16.54
CA VAL A 105 22.08 0.54 -17.04
C VAL A 105 23.28 1.03 -16.26
N ASP A 106 24.43 1.16 -16.92
CA ASP A 106 25.71 1.54 -16.28
C ASP A 106 25.63 2.87 -15.51
N GLU A 107 24.77 3.77 -15.96
CA GLU A 107 24.61 5.09 -15.36
C GLU A 107 23.74 5.09 -14.10
N LEU A 108 22.97 4.01 -13.84
CA LEU A 108 22.14 3.83 -12.66
C LEU A 108 22.46 2.50 -11.99
N GLN A 109 23.33 2.58 -11.01
CA GLN A 109 23.59 1.44 -10.14
C GLN A 109 22.33 1.15 -9.29
N CYS A 110 22.12 -0.12 -8.94
CA CYS A 110 21.09 -0.48 -7.99
C CYS A 110 21.29 0.25 -6.65
N TRP A 111 20.19 0.51 -5.97
CA TRP A 111 20.15 1.35 -4.76
C TRP A 111 21.23 0.98 -3.73
N SER A 112 21.32 -0.29 -3.36
CA SER A 112 22.29 -0.78 -2.37
C SER A 112 23.73 -0.49 -2.77
N THR A 113 24.10 -0.72 -4.04
CA THR A 113 25.44 -0.41 -4.56
C THR A 113 25.71 1.09 -4.58
N ARG A 114 24.73 1.89 -4.94
CA ARG A 114 24.83 3.36 -4.94
C ARG A 114 25.07 3.91 -3.52
N GLN A 115 24.41 3.34 -2.51
CA GLN A 115 24.51 3.80 -1.12
C GLN A 115 25.74 3.27 -0.38
N THR A 116 26.08 1.99 -0.58
CA THR A 116 27.08 1.30 0.23
C THR A 116 28.31 0.84 -0.52
N GLY A 117 28.32 0.97 -1.86
CA GLY A 117 29.35 0.41 -2.74
C GLY A 117 29.24 -1.11 -2.91
N LYS A 118 28.19 -1.75 -2.40
CA LYS A 118 28.02 -3.22 -2.45
C LYS A 118 26.59 -3.58 -2.84
N ALA A 119 26.48 -4.58 -3.73
CA ALA A 119 25.20 -5.23 -4.00
C ALA A 119 24.70 -6.02 -2.78
N ARG A 120 23.40 -6.26 -2.70
CA ARG A 120 22.78 -7.11 -1.67
C ARG A 120 22.47 -8.50 -2.25
N PRO A 121 22.50 -9.56 -1.42
CA PRO A 121 22.06 -10.88 -1.83
C PRO A 121 20.61 -10.85 -2.32
N LEU A 122 20.26 -11.67 -3.32
CA LEU A 122 18.88 -11.81 -3.80
C LEU A 122 18.06 -12.63 -2.79
N MET A 123 17.58 -11.98 -1.74
CA MET A 123 16.75 -12.60 -0.70
C MET A 123 15.68 -11.63 -0.18
N ARG A 124 14.61 -12.18 0.42
CA ARG A 124 13.49 -11.39 0.97
C ARG A 124 13.95 -10.31 1.94
N ALA A 125 14.83 -10.65 2.88
CA ALA A 125 15.33 -9.70 3.87
C ALA A 125 16.09 -8.53 3.23
N SER A 126 16.83 -8.77 2.14
CA SER A 126 17.54 -7.72 1.42
C SER A 126 16.59 -6.75 0.70
N LEU A 127 15.58 -7.28 0.01
CA LEU A 127 14.59 -6.43 -0.65
C LEU A 127 13.82 -5.57 0.35
N ARG A 128 13.39 -6.19 1.47
CA ARG A 128 12.75 -5.45 2.57
C ARG A 128 13.67 -4.34 3.10
N ALA A 129 14.95 -4.65 3.34
CA ALA A 129 15.91 -3.67 3.84
C ALA A 129 16.15 -2.53 2.85
N ASP A 130 16.24 -2.81 1.53
CA ASP A 130 16.36 -1.75 0.52
C ASP A 130 15.12 -0.84 0.46
N VAL A 131 13.92 -1.39 0.64
CA VAL A 131 12.69 -0.59 0.71
C VAL A 131 12.69 0.27 1.98
N VAL A 132 13.10 -0.26 3.15
CA VAL A 132 13.24 0.52 4.39
C VAL A 132 14.26 1.63 4.21
N ASP A 133 15.48 1.30 3.76
CA ASP A 133 16.57 2.27 3.58
C ASP A 133 16.16 3.43 2.63
N PHE A 134 15.43 3.08 1.56
CA PHE A 134 14.97 4.08 0.60
C PHE A 134 13.86 4.97 1.18
N LEU A 135 12.85 4.38 1.82
CA LEU A 135 11.78 5.13 2.49
C LEU A 135 12.34 6.04 3.58
N ASP A 136 13.26 5.53 4.41
CA ASP A 136 13.90 6.27 5.49
C ASP A 136 14.75 7.45 4.97
N SER A 137 15.44 7.25 3.85
CA SER A 137 16.26 8.31 3.24
C SER A 137 15.44 9.43 2.61
N LEU A 138 14.23 9.14 2.12
CA LEU A 138 13.40 10.08 1.40
C LEU A 138 12.30 10.70 2.27
N LEU A 139 11.66 9.92 3.15
CA LEU A 139 10.50 10.31 3.96
C LEU A 139 9.46 11.10 3.14
N PRO A 140 8.92 10.53 2.04
CA PRO A 140 8.08 11.28 1.13
C PRO A 140 6.72 11.63 1.75
N ASP A 141 6.17 12.81 1.41
CA ASP A 141 4.84 13.23 1.88
C ASP A 141 3.73 12.33 1.34
N ILE A 142 3.90 11.83 0.11
CA ILE A 142 2.95 10.94 -0.54
C ILE A 142 3.67 9.69 -1.06
N VAL A 143 3.06 8.53 -0.84
CA VAL A 143 3.53 7.25 -1.40
C VAL A 143 2.40 6.62 -2.22
N PHE A 144 2.65 6.44 -3.51
CA PHE A 144 1.86 5.55 -4.35
C PHE A 144 2.56 4.19 -4.38
N CYS A 145 1.87 3.18 -3.94
CA CYS A 145 2.42 1.82 -3.97
C CYS A 145 1.48 0.89 -4.73
N ILE A 146 2.07 0.07 -5.61
CA ILE A 146 1.34 -1.04 -6.20
C ILE A 146 0.71 -1.88 -5.11
N ASP A 147 -0.45 -2.45 -5.38
CA ASP A 147 -1.11 -3.28 -4.39
C ASP A 147 -1.22 -4.74 -4.84
N PHE A 148 -1.67 -5.54 -3.89
CA PHE A 148 -1.83 -6.97 -3.98
C PHE A 148 -2.90 -7.33 -5.03
N ASP A 149 -2.45 -7.65 -6.25
CA ASP A 149 -3.27 -8.09 -7.37
C ASP A 149 -2.86 -9.50 -7.86
N SER A 150 -3.19 -9.85 -9.09
CA SER A 150 -2.91 -11.18 -9.64
C SER A 150 -1.44 -11.47 -9.93
N HIS A 151 -0.54 -10.45 -9.92
CA HIS A 151 0.87 -10.65 -10.26
C HIS A 151 1.74 -10.92 -9.02
N PRO A 152 2.59 -11.98 -9.01
CA PRO A 152 3.43 -12.31 -7.85
C PRO A 152 4.35 -11.19 -7.38
N ASP A 153 5.02 -10.45 -8.30
CA ASP A 153 5.90 -9.33 -7.94
C ASP A 153 5.12 -8.17 -7.32
N HIS A 154 3.87 -7.92 -7.75
CA HIS A 154 3.00 -6.91 -7.15
C HIS A 154 2.65 -7.28 -5.72
N ARG A 155 2.25 -8.54 -5.50
CA ARG A 155 1.93 -9.07 -4.18
C ARG A 155 3.12 -8.97 -3.25
N ALA A 156 4.29 -9.42 -3.72
CA ALA A 156 5.51 -9.38 -2.92
C ALA A 156 5.89 -7.96 -2.52
N LEU A 157 5.89 -7.03 -3.48
CA LEU A 157 6.22 -5.64 -3.19
C LEU A 157 5.20 -4.98 -2.26
N SER A 158 3.90 -5.24 -2.47
CA SER A 158 2.83 -4.72 -1.61
C SER A 158 3.01 -5.15 -0.16
N LEU A 159 3.30 -6.44 0.08
CA LEU A 159 3.50 -6.99 1.43
C LEU A 159 4.80 -6.48 2.07
N LEU A 160 5.91 -6.47 1.32
CA LEU A 160 7.20 -5.98 1.81
C LEU A 160 7.19 -4.47 2.08
N PHE A 161 6.44 -3.71 1.29
CA PHE A 161 6.20 -2.30 1.55
C PHE A 161 5.44 -2.09 2.87
N ASP A 162 4.41 -2.88 3.14
CA ASP A 162 3.66 -2.77 4.39
C ASP A 162 4.55 -3.07 5.61
N GLU A 163 5.45 -4.06 5.50
CA GLU A 163 6.45 -4.36 6.54
C GLU A 163 7.48 -3.21 6.70
N ALA A 164 7.99 -2.68 5.59
CA ALA A 164 8.97 -1.61 5.60
C ALA A 164 8.40 -0.30 6.13
N MET A 165 7.18 0.05 5.70
CA MET A 165 6.49 1.24 6.18
C MET A 165 6.23 1.18 7.68
N GLU A 166 5.88 0.01 8.21
CA GLU A 166 5.74 -0.17 9.66
C GLU A 166 7.02 0.18 10.42
N ASP A 167 8.18 -0.28 9.95
CA ASP A 167 9.47 0.03 10.57
C ASP A 167 9.76 1.54 10.53
N VAL A 168 9.55 2.17 9.37
CA VAL A 168 9.80 3.62 9.21
C VAL A 168 8.85 4.44 10.09
N LEU A 169 7.57 4.10 10.17
CA LEU A 169 6.61 4.78 11.05
C LEU A 169 6.95 4.59 12.54
N ARG A 170 7.51 3.45 12.93
CA ARG A 170 7.99 3.22 14.30
C ARG A 170 9.25 4.02 14.63
N ALA A 171 10.15 4.17 13.65
CA ALA A 171 11.38 4.95 13.80
C ALA A 171 11.11 6.46 13.83
N HIS A 172 10.16 6.93 13.01
CA HIS A 172 9.85 8.34 12.82
C HIS A 172 8.43 8.68 13.31
N ARG A 173 8.27 8.90 14.61
CA ARG A 173 6.96 9.11 15.27
C ARG A 173 6.13 10.28 14.74
N SER A 174 6.77 11.28 14.16
CA SER A 174 6.11 12.45 13.56
C SER A 174 5.86 12.31 12.06
N TYR A 175 6.35 11.25 11.46
CA TYR A 175 6.15 10.98 10.04
C TYR A 175 4.81 10.31 9.80
N SER A 176 4.00 10.89 8.93
CA SER A 176 2.65 10.40 8.64
C SER A 176 2.30 10.70 7.19
N PRO A 177 2.90 9.97 6.22
CA PRO A 177 2.68 10.19 4.80
C PRO A 177 1.30 9.76 4.34
N LEU A 178 0.80 10.34 3.26
CA LEU A 178 -0.37 9.82 2.56
C LEU A 178 0.02 8.60 1.73
N VAL A 179 -0.40 7.41 2.15
CA VAL A 179 -0.19 6.17 1.39
C VAL A 179 -1.42 5.85 0.55
N LEU A 180 -1.21 5.74 -0.75
CA LEU A 180 -2.20 5.46 -1.77
C LEU A 180 -1.87 4.14 -2.47
N LYS A 181 -2.69 3.12 -2.24
CA LYS A 181 -2.54 1.80 -2.86
C LYS A 181 -3.44 1.70 -4.09
N LYS A 182 -2.94 1.07 -5.15
CA LYS A 182 -3.68 0.84 -6.38
C LYS A 182 -3.19 -0.41 -7.10
N PHE A 183 -4.10 -1.12 -7.76
CA PHE A 183 -3.80 -2.27 -8.61
C PHE A 183 -3.33 -1.80 -9.99
N ALA A 184 -2.32 -2.48 -10.56
CA ALA A 184 -1.90 -2.25 -11.93
C ALA A 184 -2.82 -3.00 -12.91
N TYR A 185 -3.18 -4.23 -12.58
CA TYR A 185 -4.06 -5.02 -13.42
C TYR A 185 -5.52 -4.75 -13.05
N ALA A 186 -6.16 -3.93 -13.86
CA ALA A 186 -7.55 -3.52 -13.68
C ALA A 186 -8.58 -4.65 -13.84
N SER A 187 -8.18 -5.85 -14.24
CA SER A 187 -9.08 -7.00 -14.40
C SER A 187 -9.79 -7.39 -13.11
N SER A 188 -9.15 -7.18 -11.96
CA SER A 188 -9.69 -7.53 -10.66
C SER A 188 -10.66 -6.52 -10.06
N TRP A 189 -10.67 -5.27 -10.54
CA TRP A 189 -11.50 -4.21 -9.95
C TRP A 189 -12.17 -3.29 -10.96
N ARG A 190 -11.96 -3.53 -12.24
CA ARG A 190 -12.58 -2.77 -13.32
C ARG A 190 -14.07 -3.07 -13.43
N GLY A 191 -14.88 -2.03 -13.39
CA GLY A 191 -16.30 -2.15 -13.59
C GLY A 191 -16.70 -2.39 -15.06
N PRO A 192 -17.93 -2.87 -15.32
CA PRO A 192 -18.38 -3.22 -16.66
C PRO A 192 -18.47 -2.04 -17.62
N CYS A 193 -18.57 -0.82 -17.12
CA CYS A 193 -18.73 0.41 -17.89
C CYS A 193 -17.55 1.37 -17.75
N ASP A 194 -16.38 0.85 -17.46
CA ASP A 194 -15.17 1.64 -17.26
C ASP A 194 -14.48 1.86 -18.60
N TYR A 195 -14.77 2.96 -19.23
CA TYR A 195 -14.27 3.33 -20.55
C TYR A 195 -13.48 4.62 -20.52
N TYR A 196 -12.26 4.57 -20.97
CA TYR A 196 -11.40 5.72 -21.08
C TYR A 196 -11.90 6.78 -22.08
N GLU A 197 -12.54 6.36 -23.17
CA GLU A 197 -13.07 7.27 -24.21
C GLU A 197 -14.10 8.25 -23.66
N PHE A 198 -14.79 7.85 -22.64
CA PHE A 198 -15.85 8.63 -22.01
C PHE A 198 -15.43 9.21 -20.67
N ALA A 199 -14.23 8.89 -20.22
CA ALA A 199 -13.72 9.31 -18.93
C ALA A 199 -14.73 9.10 -17.80
N ASN A 200 -15.37 7.95 -17.76
CA ASN A 200 -16.40 7.61 -16.79
C ASN A 200 -15.80 6.83 -15.62
N SER A 201 -16.23 7.18 -14.44
CA SER A 201 -15.95 6.39 -13.28
C SER A 201 -17.08 5.41 -12.99
N VAL A 202 -16.75 4.24 -12.48
CA VAL A 202 -17.73 3.20 -12.16
C VAL A 202 -18.35 3.45 -10.80
N PRO A 203 -19.67 3.63 -10.67
CA PRO A 203 -20.34 3.75 -9.39
C PRO A 203 -20.25 2.45 -8.57
N PRO A 204 -20.15 2.51 -7.25
CA PRO A 204 -20.11 1.31 -6.38
C PRO A 204 -21.33 0.40 -6.57
N SER A 205 -22.49 0.98 -6.85
CA SER A 205 -23.74 0.23 -7.06
C SER A 205 -23.71 -0.69 -8.28
N TRP A 206 -22.77 -0.52 -9.18
CA TRP A 206 -22.63 -1.38 -10.37
C TRP A 206 -21.72 -2.59 -10.12
N ILE A 207 -21.03 -2.60 -8.99
CA ILE A 207 -20.13 -3.69 -8.63
C ILE A 207 -20.95 -4.74 -7.87
N PRO A 208 -21.03 -5.98 -8.38
CA PRO A 208 -21.68 -7.08 -7.66
C PRO A 208 -21.02 -7.35 -6.31
N ALA A 209 -21.80 -7.86 -5.36
CA ALA A 209 -21.28 -8.21 -4.03
C ALA A 209 -20.15 -9.26 -4.07
N ASN A 210 -20.16 -10.13 -5.10
CA ASN A 210 -19.14 -11.15 -5.32
C ASN A 210 -18.07 -10.72 -6.34
N TRP A 211 -17.78 -9.41 -6.43
CA TRP A 211 -16.74 -8.91 -7.31
C TRP A 211 -15.38 -9.56 -7.00
N PRO A 212 -14.64 -10.06 -8.01
CA PRO A 212 -13.37 -10.79 -7.79
C PRO A 212 -12.33 -10.03 -6.98
N TYR A 213 -12.38 -8.71 -7.04
CA TYR A 213 -11.53 -7.82 -6.26
C TYR A 213 -11.52 -8.12 -4.76
N GLU A 214 -12.68 -8.38 -4.15
CA GLU A 214 -12.78 -8.70 -2.70
C GLU A 214 -12.10 -10.02 -2.35
N LEU A 215 -11.99 -10.92 -3.32
CA LEU A 215 -11.28 -12.19 -3.15
C LEU A 215 -9.76 -12.04 -3.28
N GLU A 216 -9.31 -11.08 -4.09
CA GLU A 216 -7.88 -10.85 -4.31
C GLU A 216 -7.24 -10.01 -3.18
N ASN A 217 -7.99 -9.07 -2.62
CA ASN A 217 -7.50 -8.21 -1.56
C ASN A 217 -8.51 -8.05 -0.42
N PRO A 218 -8.34 -8.78 0.69
CA PRO A 218 -9.26 -8.76 1.82
C PRO A 218 -9.28 -7.42 2.59
N ASN A 219 -8.35 -6.53 2.32
CA ASN A 219 -8.27 -5.22 3.01
C ASN A 219 -9.24 -4.18 2.49
N TYR A 220 -9.79 -4.37 1.30
CA TYR A 220 -10.53 -3.32 0.63
C TYR A 220 -11.90 -3.77 0.16
N THR A 221 -12.80 -2.81 0.12
CA THR A 221 -14.06 -2.91 -0.60
C THR A 221 -14.09 -1.83 -1.69
N TRP A 222 -14.85 -2.06 -2.75
CA TRP A 222 -15.01 -1.03 -3.78
C TRP A 222 -15.62 0.25 -3.22
N ALA A 223 -16.49 0.14 -2.25
CA ALA A 223 -17.10 1.30 -1.56
C ALA A 223 -16.07 2.15 -0.80
N GLY A 224 -15.01 1.53 -0.27
CA GLY A 224 -13.95 2.20 0.50
C GLY A 224 -12.92 2.96 -0.35
N ARG A 225 -13.05 2.94 -1.69
CA ARG A 225 -12.11 3.67 -2.54
C ARG A 225 -12.23 5.18 -2.38
N ILE A 226 -11.13 5.87 -2.55
CA ILE A 226 -11.14 7.31 -2.80
C ILE A 226 -11.06 7.58 -4.29
N ARG A 227 -11.59 8.73 -4.70
CA ARG A 227 -11.59 9.19 -6.08
C ARG A 227 -10.85 10.52 -6.16
N LEU A 228 -9.85 10.58 -7.03
CA LEU A 228 -9.03 11.76 -7.26
C LEU A 228 -9.25 12.27 -8.68
N ARG A 229 -9.08 13.58 -8.84
CA ARG A 229 -9.19 14.21 -10.16
C ARG A 229 -7.93 13.89 -10.99
N PRO A 230 -8.07 13.33 -12.19
CA PRO A 230 -6.97 13.14 -13.10
C PRO A 230 -6.57 14.46 -13.76
N HIS A 231 -5.31 14.56 -14.16
CA HIS A 231 -4.83 15.71 -14.90
C HIS A 231 -5.51 15.82 -16.29
N VAL A 232 -5.83 17.04 -16.73
CA VAL A 232 -6.58 17.27 -17.97
C VAL A 232 -5.93 16.68 -19.22
N LYS A 233 -4.62 16.66 -19.33
CA LYS A 233 -3.89 16.04 -20.45
C LYS A 233 -4.07 14.52 -20.53
N THR A 234 -4.51 13.88 -19.44
CA THR A 234 -4.81 12.43 -19.41
C THR A 234 -6.24 12.12 -19.87
N LEU A 235 -7.10 13.13 -19.91
CA LEU A 235 -8.50 13.02 -20.34
C LEU A 235 -8.71 13.38 -21.82
N THR A 236 -7.63 13.69 -22.54
CA THR A 236 -7.72 14.00 -23.97
C THR A 236 -8.26 12.79 -24.73
N PRO A 237 -9.40 12.94 -25.49
CA PRO A 237 -9.95 11.86 -26.26
C PRO A 237 -8.99 11.33 -27.33
N GLY A 238 -8.90 10.03 -27.45
CA GLY A 238 -8.04 9.39 -28.42
C GLY A 238 -6.55 9.40 -28.02
N ARG A 239 -5.72 8.87 -28.90
CA ARG A 239 -4.28 8.64 -28.64
C ARG A 239 -3.45 9.91 -28.71
N LYS A 240 -3.73 10.75 -29.72
CA LYS A 240 -2.92 11.95 -29.97
C LYS A 240 -3.19 13.00 -28.90
N GLY A 241 -2.15 13.39 -28.19
CA GLY A 241 -2.24 14.41 -27.14
C GLY A 241 -2.63 13.89 -25.76
N ASN A 242 -2.97 12.61 -25.62
CA ASN A 242 -3.16 11.97 -24.31
C ASN A 242 -1.80 11.64 -23.68
N SER A 243 -1.52 12.17 -22.51
CA SER A 243 -0.19 12.03 -21.87
C SER A 243 0.05 10.60 -21.35
N VAL A 244 -0.98 9.88 -20.92
CA VAL A 244 -0.84 8.48 -20.51
C VAL A 244 -0.53 7.59 -21.71
N TYR A 245 -1.23 7.80 -22.84
CA TYR A 245 -0.89 7.11 -24.06
C TYR A 245 0.53 7.44 -24.55
N GLY A 246 0.94 8.71 -24.45
CA GLY A 246 2.30 9.14 -24.78
C GLY A 246 3.35 8.41 -23.94
N ALA A 247 3.12 8.31 -22.64
CA ALA A 247 4.01 7.58 -21.73
C ALA A 247 4.09 6.09 -22.08
N PHE A 248 2.96 5.39 -22.22
CA PHE A 248 2.96 3.97 -22.62
C PHE A 248 3.60 3.71 -23.98
N SER A 249 3.54 4.69 -24.91
CA SER A 249 4.17 4.55 -26.23
C SER A 249 5.70 4.52 -26.15
N LEU A 250 6.29 4.94 -25.04
CA LEU A 250 7.72 4.87 -24.78
C LEU A 250 8.17 3.54 -24.16
N TYR A 251 7.24 2.60 -23.99
CA TYR A 251 7.49 1.20 -23.64
C TYR A 251 7.18 0.26 -24.83
N PRO A 252 7.85 0.40 -25.97
CA PRO A 252 7.59 -0.45 -27.15
C PRO A 252 7.88 -1.92 -26.88
N SER A 253 8.88 -2.25 -26.04
CA SER A 253 9.22 -3.64 -25.71
C SER A 253 8.08 -4.35 -24.99
N GLN A 254 7.25 -3.61 -24.24
CA GLN A 254 6.13 -4.15 -23.48
C GLN A 254 4.82 -4.22 -24.29
N GLY A 255 4.79 -3.62 -25.47
CA GLY A 255 3.55 -3.49 -26.21
C GLY A 255 2.46 -2.77 -25.39
N ALA A 256 2.86 -1.92 -24.43
CA ALA A 256 2.01 -1.43 -23.34
C ALA A 256 0.96 -0.42 -23.78
N TRP A 257 1.05 0.12 -24.96
CA TRP A 257 0.14 1.16 -25.45
C TRP A 257 -1.37 0.81 -25.36
N PRO A 258 -1.84 -0.46 -25.49
CA PRO A 258 -3.26 -0.76 -25.32
C PRO A 258 -3.77 -0.59 -23.89
N HIS A 259 -2.85 -0.69 -22.91
CA HIS A 259 -3.18 -0.58 -21.47
C HIS A 259 -3.68 0.81 -21.07
N PHE A 260 -3.39 1.86 -21.86
CA PHE A 260 -3.88 3.20 -21.54
C PHE A 260 -5.41 3.25 -21.40
N ARG A 261 -6.15 2.35 -22.08
CA ARG A 261 -7.60 2.25 -21.97
C ARG A 261 -8.09 1.84 -20.59
N SER A 262 -7.29 1.06 -19.87
CA SER A 262 -7.61 0.62 -18.51
C SER A 262 -7.25 1.67 -17.47
N VAL A 263 -6.36 2.61 -17.81
CA VAL A 263 -5.82 3.61 -16.88
C VAL A 263 -6.56 4.94 -16.99
N CYS A 264 -6.93 5.37 -18.20
CA CYS A 264 -7.54 6.69 -18.44
C CYS A 264 -9.03 6.69 -18.11
N ASN A 265 -9.36 7.06 -16.88
CA ASN A 265 -10.75 7.19 -16.40
C ASN A 265 -11.07 8.63 -15.98
N ALA A 266 -12.35 8.95 -15.81
CA ALA A 266 -12.83 10.27 -15.36
C ALA A 266 -12.33 10.63 -13.95
N ASP A 267 -11.98 9.64 -13.17
CA ASP A 267 -11.34 9.76 -11.87
C ASP A 267 -10.29 8.68 -11.70
N VAL A 268 -9.33 8.95 -10.83
CA VAL A 268 -8.32 7.97 -10.44
C VAL A 268 -8.72 7.37 -9.12
N VAL A 269 -8.78 6.05 -9.06
CA VAL A 269 -9.22 5.30 -7.89
C VAL A 269 -8.02 4.81 -7.11
N TYR A 270 -8.05 5.04 -5.78
CA TYR A 270 -7.07 4.54 -4.82
C TYR A 270 -7.75 4.07 -3.54
N TRP A 271 -7.00 3.30 -2.76
CA TRP A 271 -7.33 2.98 -1.37
C TRP A 271 -6.28 3.60 -0.45
N VAL A 272 -6.76 4.30 0.55
CA VAL A 272 -5.90 4.96 1.55
C VAL A 272 -5.48 3.95 2.59
N ARG A 273 -4.18 3.94 2.91
CA ARG A 273 -3.65 3.29 4.09
C ARG A 273 -3.24 4.38 5.08
N ARG A 274 -3.86 4.37 6.25
CA ARG A 274 -3.62 5.37 7.31
C ARG A 274 -2.27 5.11 7.97
N THR A 275 -1.49 6.16 8.10
CA THR A 275 -0.15 6.16 8.72
C THR A 275 -0.11 6.97 10.00
N ASP A 276 -1.17 7.70 10.30
CA ASP A 276 -1.37 8.51 11.50
C ASP A 276 -2.06 7.75 12.62
N ASN A 277 -1.84 6.44 12.70
CA ASN A 277 -2.39 5.60 13.76
C ASN A 277 -1.80 5.99 15.11
N LEU A 278 -2.68 6.45 16.02
CA LEU A 278 -2.30 6.89 17.36
C LEU A 278 -1.69 5.77 18.21
N LEU A 279 -1.85 4.52 17.81
CA LEU A 279 -1.23 3.37 18.47
C LEU A 279 0.31 3.35 18.38
N TYR A 280 0.92 4.01 17.39
CA TYR A 280 2.38 4.09 17.32
C TYR A 280 3.00 4.78 18.55
N GLY A 281 2.24 5.59 19.28
CA GLY A 281 2.67 6.25 20.51
C GLY A 281 2.12 5.63 21.82
N ALA A 282 1.24 4.64 21.73
CA ALA A 282 0.54 4.06 22.87
C ALA A 282 1.25 2.84 23.45
N ASN A 283 0.95 2.50 24.71
CA ASN A 283 1.30 1.22 25.31
C ASN A 283 0.15 0.25 25.10
N ILE A 284 0.47 -0.90 24.50
CA ILE A 284 -0.50 -1.95 24.16
C ILE A 284 -0.22 -3.16 25.03
N SER A 285 -1.25 -3.73 25.62
CA SER A 285 -1.22 -4.99 26.36
C SER A 285 -2.43 -5.84 26.01
N ALA A 286 -2.28 -7.15 26.12
CA ALA A 286 -3.38 -8.09 25.92
C ALA A 286 -3.49 -9.03 27.13
N SER A 287 -4.64 -9.70 27.26
CA SER A 287 -4.87 -10.71 28.30
C SER A 287 -3.94 -11.93 28.13
N SER A 288 -3.59 -12.28 26.90
CA SER A 288 -2.64 -13.33 26.55
C SER A 288 -1.98 -13.05 25.20
N GLY A 289 -0.97 -13.83 24.83
CA GLY A 289 -0.23 -13.68 23.58
C GLY A 289 0.55 -12.38 23.45
N ASP A 290 1.15 -12.14 22.29
CA ASP A 290 1.88 -10.91 21.99
C ASP A 290 1.03 -9.96 21.15
N ALA A 291 0.64 -8.83 21.71
CA ALA A 291 -0.10 -7.77 21.04
C ALA A 291 0.78 -6.63 20.50
N SER A 292 2.11 -6.73 20.54
CA SER A 292 3.03 -5.65 20.17
C SER A 292 2.87 -5.18 18.71
N SER A 293 2.43 -6.06 17.84
CA SER A 293 2.21 -5.79 16.40
C SER A 293 0.80 -5.34 16.05
N ILE A 294 -0.15 -5.33 17.00
CA ILE A 294 -1.56 -5.08 16.71
C ILE A 294 -1.86 -3.68 16.12
N GLY A 295 -1.00 -2.71 16.39
CA GLY A 295 -1.06 -1.38 15.79
C GLY A 295 -0.31 -1.27 14.47
N GLY A 296 0.21 -2.37 13.95
CA GLY A 296 1.07 -2.41 12.79
C GLY A 296 0.39 -1.97 11.50
N PHE A 297 1.22 -1.52 10.55
CA PHE A 297 0.77 -1.15 9.22
C PHE A 297 0.42 -2.38 8.39
N ARG A 298 1.10 -3.50 8.61
CA ARG A 298 0.81 -4.79 7.97
C ARG A 298 -0.51 -5.38 8.48
N ARG A 299 -1.35 -5.86 7.58
CA ARG A 299 -2.66 -6.44 7.93
C ARG A 299 -2.78 -7.92 7.61
N PHE A 300 -1.99 -8.43 6.67
CA PHE A 300 -1.96 -9.86 6.33
C PHE A 300 -0.61 -10.24 5.73
N GLU A 301 -0.39 -11.52 5.65
CA GLU A 301 0.73 -12.16 4.99
C GLU A 301 0.23 -13.38 4.23
N VAL A 302 0.98 -13.86 3.25
CA VAL A 302 0.65 -15.10 2.53
C VAL A 302 1.84 -16.05 2.57
N ARG A 303 1.54 -17.34 2.52
CA ARG A 303 2.59 -18.37 2.49
C ARG A 303 3.43 -18.29 1.22
N SER A 304 2.79 -18.03 0.07
CA SER A 304 3.46 -17.87 -1.21
C SER A 304 2.74 -16.84 -2.07
N VAL A 305 3.50 -15.91 -2.61
CA VAL A 305 2.99 -14.92 -3.58
C VAL A 305 2.78 -15.51 -4.96
N CYS A 306 3.37 -16.68 -5.24
CA CYS A 306 3.23 -17.39 -6.52
C CYS A 306 2.01 -18.31 -6.57
N SER A 307 1.27 -18.47 -5.48
CA SER A 307 0.04 -19.26 -5.49
C SER A 307 -1.03 -18.63 -6.39
N ASP A 308 -1.83 -19.47 -7.04
CA ASP A 308 -3.03 -18.99 -7.72
C ASP A 308 -3.97 -18.31 -6.70
N LEU A 309 -4.78 -17.35 -7.17
CA LEU A 309 -5.69 -16.59 -6.30
C LEU A 309 -6.63 -17.48 -5.46
N GLU A 310 -7.09 -18.57 -6.07
CA GLU A 310 -7.98 -19.54 -5.43
C GLU A 310 -7.30 -20.38 -4.33
N ASN A 311 -5.96 -20.42 -4.35
CA ASN A 311 -5.14 -21.23 -3.45
C ASN A 311 -4.27 -20.38 -2.52
N LEU A 312 -4.55 -19.08 -2.40
CA LEU A 312 -3.83 -18.21 -1.49
C LEU A 312 -4.07 -18.62 -0.04
N GLU A 313 -2.99 -18.96 0.65
CA GLU A 313 -3.01 -19.23 2.07
C GLU A 313 -2.59 -17.98 2.83
N PHE A 314 -3.55 -17.32 3.46
CA PHE A 314 -3.29 -16.17 4.33
C PHE A 314 -2.76 -16.63 5.68
N LEU A 315 -1.69 -16.00 6.13
CA LEU A 315 -1.10 -16.26 7.44
C LEU A 315 -1.59 -15.21 8.44
N PRO A 316 -1.88 -15.63 9.68
CA PRO A 316 -2.31 -14.68 10.70
C PRO A 316 -1.18 -13.72 11.03
N VAL A 317 -1.53 -12.45 11.22
CA VAL A 317 -0.64 -11.38 11.67
C VAL A 317 -1.31 -10.65 12.85
N GLY A 318 -0.54 -9.84 13.56
CA GLY A 318 -1.05 -9.10 14.71
C GLY A 318 -1.21 -9.98 15.95
N TRP A 319 -2.33 -9.84 16.66
CA TRP A 319 -2.54 -10.51 17.93
C TRP A 319 -3.36 -11.79 17.78
N ILE A 320 -2.85 -12.87 18.37
CA ILE A 320 -3.51 -14.16 18.51
C ILE A 320 -3.60 -14.46 20.00
N PRO A 321 -4.78 -14.55 20.60
CA PRO A 321 -4.92 -14.94 21.99
C PRO A 321 -4.57 -16.42 22.20
N ASP A 322 -4.10 -16.75 23.40
CA ASP A 322 -3.91 -18.14 23.79
C ASP A 322 -5.25 -18.91 23.78
N GLY A 323 -5.20 -20.20 23.47
CA GLY A 323 -6.41 -20.99 23.27
C GLY A 323 -7.30 -21.14 24.54
N ASP A 324 -6.72 -20.97 25.71
CA ASP A 324 -7.39 -21.01 27.03
C ASP A 324 -7.67 -19.62 27.62
N ASP A 325 -7.38 -18.55 26.89
CA ASP A 325 -7.69 -17.18 27.31
C ASP A 325 -9.21 -16.95 27.28
N ALA A 326 -9.78 -16.81 28.47
CA ALA A 326 -11.21 -16.50 28.63
C ALA A 326 -11.52 -15.01 28.52
N ASP A 327 -10.54 -14.15 28.78
CA ASP A 327 -10.74 -12.70 28.81
C ASP A 327 -10.65 -12.05 27.43
N ARG A 328 -9.72 -12.53 26.59
CA ARG A 328 -9.52 -12.10 25.18
C ARG A 328 -9.61 -10.58 24.98
N THR A 329 -8.87 -9.85 25.80
CA THR A 329 -8.91 -8.38 25.81
C THR A 329 -7.61 -7.78 25.31
N VAL A 330 -7.73 -6.64 24.60
CA VAL A 330 -6.62 -5.76 24.24
C VAL A 330 -6.83 -4.42 24.90
N ARG A 331 -5.86 -3.95 25.67
CA ARG A 331 -5.85 -2.65 26.30
C ARG A 331 -4.80 -1.74 25.68
N ILE A 332 -5.24 -0.54 25.33
CA ILE A 332 -4.45 0.55 24.77
C ILE A 332 -4.43 1.68 25.77
N LEU A 333 -3.23 2.08 26.18
CA LEU A 333 -3.02 3.18 27.12
C LEU A 333 -2.23 4.29 26.43
N PHE A 334 -2.83 5.46 26.29
CA PHE A 334 -2.16 6.63 25.71
C PHE A 334 -1.27 7.31 26.76
N PRO A 335 -0.08 7.82 26.37
CA PRO A 335 0.85 8.49 27.30
C PRO A 335 0.32 9.83 27.80
N GLN A 336 -0.67 10.38 27.12
CA GLN A 336 -1.39 11.61 27.48
C GLN A 336 -2.82 11.53 26.97
N LEU A 337 -3.66 12.42 27.47
CA LEU A 337 -5.03 12.57 26.99
C LEU A 337 -5.03 12.77 25.47
N THR A 338 -5.70 11.89 24.76
CA THR A 338 -5.69 11.80 23.32
C THR A 338 -7.09 11.93 22.75
N LYS A 339 -7.24 12.80 21.75
CA LYS A 339 -8.49 12.89 21.01
C LYS A 339 -8.57 11.69 20.07
N VAL A 340 -9.61 10.89 20.24
CA VAL A 340 -9.91 9.73 19.39
C VAL A 340 -11.33 9.87 18.86
N SER A 341 -11.50 9.76 17.56
CA SER A 341 -12.80 9.82 16.90
C SER A 341 -13.23 8.48 16.31
N PHE A 342 -12.24 7.68 15.92
CA PHE A 342 -12.50 6.38 15.26
C PHE A 342 -11.57 5.31 15.78
N LEU A 343 -12.11 4.10 15.77
CA LEU A 343 -11.35 2.87 15.93
C LEU A 343 -11.78 1.92 14.83
N ARG A 344 -10.80 1.35 14.15
CA ARG A 344 -11.01 0.31 13.15
C ARG A 344 -10.31 -0.95 13.59
N ILE A 345 -11.01 -2.06 13.52
CA ILE A 345 -10.49 -3.39 13.88
C ILE A 345 -10.50 -4.24 12.64
N TRP A 346 -9.35 -4.77 12.28
CA TRP A 346 -9.15 -5.69 11.17
C TRP A 346 -8.85 -7.08 11.71
N CYS A 347 -9.69 -8.05 11.41
CA CYS A 347 -9.37 -9.45 11.65
C CYS A 347 -8.57 -10.04 10.50
N SER A 348 -7.91 -11.14 10.75
CA SER A 348 -7.33 -11.95 9.66
C SER A 348 -8.44 -12.42 8.71
N PRO A 349 -8.10 -12.65 7.41
CA PRO A 349 -9.07 -13.10 6.43
C PRO A 349 -9.87 -14.31 6.90
N GLY A 350 -11.17 -14.28 6.68
CA GLY A 350 -12.09 -15.35 7.13
C GLY A 350 -12.71 -15.17 8.51
N HIS A 351 -12.29 -14.13 9.27
CA HIS A 351 -12.86 -13.83 10.58
C HIS A 351 -13.63 -12.50 10.55
N ILE A 352 -14.67 -12.42 11.37
CA ILE A 352 -15.52 -11.24 11.52
C ILE A 352 -15.26 -10.65 12.90
N PRO A 353 -14.80 -9.39 13.03
CA PRO A 353 -14.58 -8.78 14.32
C PRO A 353 -15.92 -8.47 15.01
N ARG A 354 -16.05 -8.96 16.20
CA ARG A 354 -17.16 -8.62 17.10
C ARG A 354 -16.67 -8.55 18.54
N GLY A 355 -17.29 -7.74 19.35
CA GLY A 355 -16.91 -7.58 20.75
C GLY A 355 -17.49 -6.31 21.38
N ILE A 356 -16.85 -5.90 22.46
CA ILE A 356 -17.23 -4.72 23.22
C ILE A 356 -16.05 -3.77 23.32
N LEU A 357 -16.26 -2.53 22.90
CA LEU A 357 -15.31 -1.44 23.07
C LEU A 357 -15.64 -0.68 24.35
N ARG A 358 -14.65 -0.45 25.21
CA ARG A 358 -14.73 0.44 26.37
C ARG A 358 -13.66 1.50 26.25
N TYR A 359 -13.98 2.75 26.55
CA TYR A 359 -13.00 3.83 26.62
C TYR A 359 -13.21 4.69 27.86
N GLU A 360 -12.14 5.22 28.38
CA GLU A 360 -12.10 5.94 29.64
C GLU A 360 -11.39 7.27 29.48
N SER A 361 -11.98 8.33 30.07
CA SER A 361 -11.38 9.66 30.19
C SER A 361 -10.89 9.91 31.61
N ASP A 362 -10.11 10.97 31.82
CA ASP A 362 -9.66 11.42 33.16
C ASP A 362 -10.80 11.70 34.15
N LEU A 363 -11.97 11.98 33.63
CA LEU A 363 -13.16 12.24 34.47
C LEU A 363 -13.89 10.95 34.84
N GLY A 364 -13.31 9.79 34.54
CA GLY A 364 -13.91 8.48 34.81
C GLY A 364 -15.16 8.21 33.96
N VAL A 365 -15.34 8.93 32.86
CA VAL A 365 -16.45 8.69 31.95
C VAL A 365 -16.08 7.47 31.10
N CYS A 366 -16.68 6.35 31.46
CA CYS A 366 -16.59 5.12 30.68
C CYS A 366 -17.77 5.06 29.72
N ALA A 367 -17.50 4.94 28.45
CA ALA A 367 -18.53 4.58 27.47
C ALA A 367 -18.23 3.19 26.90
N GLN A 368 -19.28 2.51 26.51
CA GLN A 368 -19.23 1.15 25.99
C GLN A 368 -20.04 1.06 24.69
N ALA A 369 -19.51 0.40 23.69
CA ALA A 369 -20.20 0.11 22.44
C ALA A 369 -19.94 -1.33 22.02
N ALA A 370 -21.01 -2.08 21.73
CA ALA A 370 -20.88 -3.37 21.08
C ALA A 370 -20.63 -3.18 19.58
N PHE A 371 -19.85 -4.05 19.00
CA PHE A 371 -19.58 -4.04 17.56
C PHE A 371 -19.66 -5.43 16.96
N SER A 372 -20.17 -5.49 15.75
CA SER A 372 -20.16 -6.68 14.89
C SER A 372 -20.29 -6.19 13.47
N ASP A 373 -19.36 -6.54 12.63
CA ASP A 373 -19.40 -6.12 11.23
C ASP A 373 -18.67 -7.14 10.34
N ASN A 374 -18.59 -6.87 9.05
CA ASN A 374 -17.97 -7.72 8.02
C ASN A 374 -16.45 -7.82 8.23
N ALA A 375 -15.63 -7.65 7.23
CA ALA A 375 -14.18 -7.84 7.32
C ALA A 375 -13.45 -6.85 8.24
N SER A 376 -14.04 -5.68 8.52
CA SER A 376 -13.51 -4.69 9.46
C SER A 376 -14.64 -4.05 10.26
N ALA A 377 -14.45 -3.88 11.57
CA ALA A 377 -15.35 -3.08 12.39
C ALA A 377 -14.87 -1.62 12.39
N VAL A 378 -15.76 -0.71 12.08
CA VAL A 378 -15.52 0.74 12.20
C VAL A 378 -16.37 1.28 13.31
N LEU A 379 -15.74 1.79 14.35
CA LEU A 379 -16.40 2.31 15.55
C LEU A 379 -16.18 3.81 15.63
N ARG A 380 -17.26 4.56 15.63
CA ARG A 380 -17.24 5.99 15.95
C ARG A 380 -17.30 6.14 17.46
N LEU A 381 -16.36 6.88 18.01
CA LEU A 381 -16.36 7.19 19.43
C LEU A 381 -17.05 8.53 19.63
N ASP A 382 -18.14 8.55 20.39
CA ASP A 382 -18.75 9.81 20.86
C ASP A 382 -17.95 10.35 22.05
N ALA A 383 -16.64 10.42 21.88
CA ALA A 383 -15.73 10.97 22.88
C ALA A 383 -15.73 12.49 22.73
N ARG A 384 -16.64 13.18 23.44
CA ARG A 384 -16.66 14.65 23.51
C ARG A 384 -15.39 15.22 24.16
N GLN A 385 -14.62 14.38 24.83
CA GLN A 385 -13.39 14.73 25.56
C GLN A 385 -12.26 13.76 25.19
N PRO A 386 -11.00 14.23 25.28
CA PRO A 386 -9.86 13.34 25.13
C PRO A 386 -9.90 12.18 26.13
N ILE A 387 -9.41 11.04 25.71
CA ILE A 387 -9.39 9.79 26.48
C ILE A 387 -7.96 9.36 26.81
N ASN A 388 -7.79 8.59 27.88
CA ASN A 388 -6.51 8.05 28.29
C ASN A 388 -6.35 6.57 27.95
N SER A 389 -7.46 5.83 27.77
CA SER A 389 -7.40 4.41 27.43
C SER A 389 -8.57 3.93 26.59
N VAL A 390 -8.28 2.85 25.86
CA VAL A 390 -9.26 2.05 25.12
C VAL A 390 -9.05 0.59 25.50
N THR A 391 -10.10 -0.14 25.78
CA THR A 391 -10.09 -1.60 25.94
C THR A 391 -11.04 -2.21 24.92
N VAL A 392 -10.55 -3.16 24.16
CA VAL A 392 -11.36 -3.96 23.22
C VAL A 392 -11.47 -5.36 23.80
N ASP A 393 -12.70 -5.81 23.99
CA ASP A 393 -13.05 -7.08 24.59
C ASP A 393 -13.66 -7.97 23.50
N PHE A 394 -12.99 -9.07 23.22
CA PHE A 394 -13.36 -10.06 22.21
C PHE A 394 -13.85 -11.39 22.83
N SER A 395 -14.22 -11.37 24.11
CA SER A 395 -14.66 -12.58 24.84
C SER A 395 -15.85 -13.32 24.18
N ASP A 396 -16.67 -12.58 23.43
CA ASP A 396 -17.79 -13.15 22.66
C ASP A 396 -17.36 -13.91 21.38
N LEU A 397 -16.07 -13.88 21.01
CA LEU A 397 -15.58 -14.64 19.88
C LEU A 397 -15.26 -16.08 20.31
N GLU A 398 -15.93 -17.05 19.69
CA GLU A 398 -15.65 -18.46 19.89
C GLU A 398 -14.58 -18.98 18.93
N GLY A 399 -13.80 -19.95 19.37
CA GLY A 399 -12.77 -20.61 18.57
C GLY A 399 -11.48 -19.82 18.45
N ALA A 400 -10.63 -20.22 17.51
CA ALA A 400 -9.40 -19.51 17.16
C ALA A 400 -9.70 -18.30 16.29
N PHE A 401 -9.17 -17.16 16.63
CA PHE A 401 -9.23 -15.95 15.80
C PHE A 401 -7.95 -15.16 15.93
N SER A 402 -7.73 -14.20 15.03
CA SER A 402 -6.62 -13.26 15.13
C SER A 402 -7.07 -11.86 14.71
N ILE A 403 -6.55 -10.88 15.42
CA ILE A 403 -6.72 -9.46 15.09
C ILE A 403 -5.50 -9.03 14.29
N ALA A 404 -5.70 -8.74 13.03
CA ALA A 404 -4.64 -8.34 12.12
C ALA A 404 -4.09 -6.95 12.48
N SER A 405 -4.98 -5.99 12.74
CA SER A 405 -4.60 -4.64 13.09
C SER A 405 -5.73 -3.90 13.81
N ILE A 406 -5.36 -2.95 14.67
CA ILE A 406 -6.26 -1.94 15.20
C ILE A 406 -5.74 -0.56 14.79
N GLU A 407 -6.58 0.25 14.20
CA GLU A 407 -6.29 1.66 13.93
C GLU A 407 -7.10 2.53 14.89
N VAL A 408 -6.42 3.44 15.56
CA VAL A 408 -7.03 4.48 16.42
C VAL A 408 -6.75 5.83 15.78
N LEU A 409 -7.80 6.56 15.43
CA LEU A 409 -7.70 7.73 14.57
C LEU A 409 -8.46 8.91 15.18
N ASP A 410 -8.01 10.14 14.91
CA ASP A 410 -8.65 11.37 15.37
C ASP A 410 -9.68 11.95 14.38
N CYS A 411 -9.69 11.47 13.13
CA CYS A 411 -10.63 11.90 12.09
C CYS A 411 -10.91 10.80 11.05
N GLU A 412 -11.99 10.93 10.29
CA GLU A 412 -12.29 10.08 9.12
C GLU A 412 -11.29 10.30 7.98
N ASP A 413 -11.21 9.34 7.04
CA ASP A 413 -10.32 9.46 5.88
C ASP A 413 -10.59 10.73 5.07
N GLY A 414 -11.86 11.09 4.89
CA GLY A 414 -12.26 12.30 4.16
C GLY A 414 -11.85 13.61 4.84
N ASP A 415 -11.64 13.58 6.15
CA ASP A 415 -11.26 14.73 6.97
C ASP A 415 -9.74 14.78 7.27
N TRP A 416 -8.99 13.77 6.87
CA TRP A 416 -7.55 13.78 7.01
C TRP A 416 -6.92 14.92 6.21
N GLU A 417 -6.24 15.85 6.89
CA GLU A 417 -5.80 17.11 6.30
C GLU A 417 -4.82 16.90 5.13
N LEU A 418 -3.94 15.91 5.22
CA LEU A 418 -3.00 15.63 4.13
C LEU A 418 -3.73 15.14 2.87
N LEU A 419 -4.73 14.26 3.00
CA LEU A 419 -5.57 13.83 1.88
C LEU A 419 -6.37 15.01 1.29
N ARG A 420 -6.92 15.87 2.14
CA ARG A 420 -7.65 17.08 1.69
C ARG A 420 -6.75 18.03 0.93
N THR A 421 -5.52 18.23 1.43
CA THR A 421 -4.51 19.07 0.78
C THR A 421 -4.13 18.50 -0.58
N PHE A 422 -3.90 17.17 -0.65
CA PHE A 422 -3.61 16.52 -1.92
C PHE A 422 -4.76 16.65 -2.92
N LYS A 423 -6.01 16.45 -2.50
CA LYS A 423 -7.19 16.64 -3.37
C LYS A 423 -7.24 18.07 -3.94
N ARG A 424 -7.06 19.09 -3.09
CA ARG A 424 -7.04 20.50 -3.55
C ARG A 424 -5.91 20.78 -4.55
N MET A 425 -4.76 20.17 -4.38
CA MET A 425 -3.65 20.30 -5.32
C MET A 425 -3.98 19.74 -6.71
N LEU A 426 -4.81 18.71 -6.80
CA LEU A 426 -5.23 18.09 -8.05
C LEU A 426 -6.40 18.84 -8.74
N GLU A 427 -7.08 19.76 -8.07
CA GLU A 427 -8.16 20.61 -8.60
C GLU A 427 -7.65 21.71 -9.51
#